data_02286f647817eda2d8ab8bc50fea3477
#
_entry.id   02286f647817eda2d8ab8bc50fea3477
#
_cell.length_a   1.000
_cell.length_b   1.000
_cell.length_c   1.000
_cell.angle_alpha   90.00
_cell.angle_beta   90.00
_cell.angle_gamma   90.00
#
_symmetry.space_group_name_H-M   'P 1'
#
loop_
_entity.id
_entity.type
_entity.pdbx_description
1 polymer ?
#
loop_
_entity_poly.entity_id
_entity_poly.type
_entity_poly.pdbx_seq_one_letter_code
_entity_poly.pdbx_strand_id
1 'polypeptide(L)'
;MAGTKKENRNRNSLIAENRFKKTPIKLLRKKNIKKKKSNRSVSLVPIFLIRLLRKISFLILKVIWSFFWRISFIIFIGISITVSYYYLGLKEFDNLLDERSRGSVTLQNNAGEFFAWRGDNFSENLTSNNISPHLKNAVLATEDRRFYAHFGISPRGIASAVYINLKEGRGPLSGHGGSTITQQTAKLVCLGKTFRQSEWESEKAYEASCRKSTVWRKLKEALYALSLEFKFSKDEILTIYINRVFLGAGARGFEAAAQRYFAKSAKIVNPSEAAMLAGLLKAPTRYAPTNNLKRAQERADLIIGLMESQKFLSKSEAKFARKNPAVLSKIAQSSAGGYFADWVMASLPKYLTYETTE
;
A
#
# COMPACT_ATOMS: atom_id res chain seq x y z
N MET A 1 -26.04 66.40 -16.73
CA MET A 1 -27.04 66.04 -15.69
C MET A 1 -26.63 64.66 -15.23
N ALA A 2 -25.93 64.59 -14.14
CA ALA A 2 -26.34 64.26 -12.77
C ALA A 2 -26.83 62.78 -12.71
N GLY A 3 -26.30 61.89 -11.91
CA GLY A 3 -25.60 62.01 -10.67
C GLY A 3 -25.03 60.66 -10.23
N THR A 4 -24.01 60.81 -9.51
CA THR A 4 -23.19 59.80 -8.82
C THR A 4 -23.99 59.16 -7.64
N LYS A 5 -23.94 57.83 -7.51
CA LYS A 5 -24.23 57.18 -6.23
C LYS A 5 -23.00 56.36 -5.77
N LYS A 6 -22.34 56.91 -4.74
CA LYS A 6 -21.29 56.24 -3.96
C LYS A 6 -21.95 55.15 -3.13
N GLU A 7 -21.46 53.92 -3.24
CA GLU A 7 -21.78 52.84 -2.34
C GLU A 7 -20.63 52.62 -1.34
N ASN A 8 -20.91 52.98 -0.09
CA ASN A 8 -20.02 52.84 1.06
C ASN A 8 -19.89 51.36 1.45
N ARG A 9 -18.70 50.78 1.28
CA ARG A 9 -18.36 49.49 1.91
C ARG A 9 -17.84 49.74 3.32
N ASN A 10 -18.67 49.52 4.32
CA ASN A 10 -18.26 49.42 5.72
C ASN A 10 -17.36 48.22 5.92
N ARG A 11 -16.11 48.47 6.25
CA ARG A 11 -15.20 47.50 6.83
C ARG A 11 -15.38 47.50 8.34
N ASN A 12 -16.08 46.52 8.88
CA ASN A 12 -16.07 46.26 10.31
C ASN A 12 -14.82 45.50 10.69
N SER A 13 -13.85 46.23 11.22
CA SER A 13 -12.73 45.67 11.96
C SER A 13 -13.22 45.33 13.36
N LEU A 14 -13.21 44.04 13.71
CA LEU A 14 -13.43 43.59 15.08
C LEU A 14 -12.17 43.85 15.91
N ILE A 15 -12.17 44.95 16.63
CA ILE A 15 -11.22 45.22 17.72
C ILE A 15 -11.85 44.71 18.99
N ALA A 16 -11.21 43.67 19.59
CA ALA A 16 -11.59 43.18 20.91
C ALA A 16 -11.13 44.18 21.98
N GLU A 17 -12.05 45.00 22.49
CA GLU A 17 -11.81 45.89 23.60
C GLU A 17 -12.06 45.17 24.92
N ASN A 18 -11.01 44.91 25.69
CA ASN A 18 -11.05 44.43 27.06
C ASN A 18 -11.62 45.54 28.00
N ARG A 19 -12.90 45.45 28.35
CA ARG A 19 -13.49 46.27 29.43
C ARG A 19 -13.53 45.48 30.72
N PHE A 20 -12.47 45.59 31.53
CA PHE A 20 -12.58 45.32 32.97
C PHE A 20 -13.22 46.52 33.66
N LYS A 21 -14.52 46.49 33.86
CA LYS A 21 -15.20 47.39 34.81
C LYS A 21 -15.02 46.86 36.22
N LYS A 22 -14.15 47.53 37.01
CA LYS A 22 -14.12 47.34 38.46
C LYS A 22 -15.41 47.82 39.09
N THR A 23 -16.24 46.92 39.57
CA THR A 23 -17.36 47.22 40.44
C THR A 23 -16.86 47.39 41.89
N PRO A 24 -17.26 48.43 42.62
CA PRO A 24 -16.80 48.65 44.00
C PRO A 24 -17.44 47.61 44.94
N ILE A 25 -16.58 46.99 45.73
CA ILE A 25 -16.94 46.00 46.76
C ILE A 25 -17.69 46.75 47.88
N LYS A 26 -19.01 46.59 47.93
CA LYS A 26 -19.80 46.97 49.11
C LYS A 26 -19.47 46.02 50.23
N LEU A 27 -18.84 46.56 51.30
CA LEU A 27 -18.62 45.86 52.58
C LEU A 27 -19.98 45.41 53.16
N LEU A 28 -20.32 44.16 52.96
CA LEU A 28 -21.46 43.52 53.61
C LEU A 28 -21.09 43.17 55.04
N ARG A 29 -21.75 43.84 55.95
CA ARG A 29 -21.79 43.68 57.40
C ARG A 29 -21.83 42.19 57.77
N LYS A 30 -20.81 41.71 58.54
CA LYS A 30 -20.77 40.36 59.11
C LYS A 30 -22.05 40.08 59.92
N LYS A 31 -22.96 39.29 59.35
CA LYS A 31 -24.01 38.62 60.11
C LYS A 31 -23.37 37.41 60.79
N ASN A 32 -23.38 37.42 62.12
CA ASN A 32 -22.98 36.28 62.96
C ASN A 32 -23.87 35.08 62.65
N ILE A 33 -23.44 34.21 61.74
CA ILE A 33 -24.10 32.94 61.53
C ILE A 33 -23.58 32.01 62.65
N LYS A 34 -24.40 31.75 63.64
CA LYS A 34 -24.20 30.70 64.63
C LYS A 34 -23.92 29.39 63.88
N LYS A 35 -22.67 28.90 63.91
CA LYS A 35 -22.33 27.58 63.41
C LYS A 35 -23.13 26.52 64.16
N LYS A 36 -24.22 26.07 63.55
CA LYS A 36 -24.92 24.86 63.98
C LYS A 36 -23.91 23.71 63.76
N LYS A 37 -23.28 23.20 64.87
CA LYS A 37 -22.49 21.99 64.83
C LYS A 37 -23.38 20.86 64.38
N SER A 38 -23.42 20.57 63.08
CA SER A 38 -23.94 19.31 62.57
C SER A 38 -22.97 18.22 63.03
N ASN A 39 -23.32 17.49 64.05
CA ASN A 39 -22.69 16.23 64.38
C ASN A 39 -23.05 15.23 63.26
N ARG A 40 -22.45 15.38 62.09
CA ARG A 40 -22.35 14.28 61.18
C ARG A 40 -21.32 13.34 61.75
N SER A 41 -21.76 12.28 62.39
CA SER A 41 -20.97 11.08 62.62
C SER A 41 -20.54 10.58 61.27
N VAL A 42 -19.34 11.00 60.83
CA VAL A 42 -18.70 10.45 59.64
C VAL A 42 -18.39 9.01 60.01
N SER A 43 -19.25 8.07 59.56
CA SER A 43 -19.03 6.67 59.83
C SER A 43 -17.66 6.31 59.24
N LEU A 44 -16.70 5.87 60.06
CA LEU A 44 -15.36 5.45 59.69
C LEU A 44 -15.37 4.22 58.74
N VAL A 45 -16.50 3.52 58.66
CA VAL A 45 -16.77 2.40 57.80
C VAL A 45 -16.53 2.66 56.31
N PRO A 46 -16.96 3.81 55.68
CA PRO A 46 -16.73 4.01 54.26
C PRO A 46 -15.25 4.26 53.90
N ILE A 47 -14.47 4.84 54.77
CA ILE A 47 -13.05 5.11 54.52
C ILE A 47 -12.23 3.81 54.56
N PHE A 48 -12.53 2.91 55.49
CA PHE A 48 -11.89 1.61 55.57
C PHE A 48 -12.26 0.75 54.33
N LEU A 49 -13.53 0.74 53.94
CA LEU A 49 -14.03 0.01 52.78
C LEU A 49 -13.37 0.51 51.47
N ILE A 50 -13.26 1.81 51.30
CA ILE A 50 -12.56 2.43 50.15
C ILE A 50 -11.09 2.04 50.11
N ARG A 51 -10.40 2.05 51.25
CA ARG A 51 -9.00 1.62 51.33
C ARG A 51 -8.83 0.13 51.02
N LEU A 52 -9.75 -0.71 51.51
CA LEU A 52 -9.74 -2.14 51.23
C LEU A 52 -9.99 -2.41 49.75
N LEU A 53 -11.03 -1.80 49.15
CA LEU A 53 -11.35 -1.90 47.72
C LEU A 53 -10.17 -1.44 46.84
N ARG A 54 -9.51 -0.36 47.21
CA ARG A 54 -8.30 0.15 46.52
C ARG A 54 -7.12 -0.84 46.60
N LYS A 55 -6.90 -1.48 47.75
CA LYS A 55 -5.86 -2.53 47.90
C LYS A 55 -6.19 -3.77 47.06
N ILE A 56 -7.45 -4.20 47.09
CA ILE A 56 -7.91 -5.34 46.28
C ILE A 56 -7.78 -5.03 44.79
N SER A 57 -8.24 -3.85 44.33
CA SER A 57 -8.10 -3.45 42.92
C SER A 57 -6.65 -3.36 42.48
N PHE A 58 -5.75 -2.85 43.34
CA PHE A 58 -4.32 -2.80 43.06
C PHE A 58 -3.68 -4.19 42.97
N LEU A 59 -4.08 -5.11 43.85
CA LEU A 59 -3.63 -6.50 43.81
C LEU A 59 -4.10 -7.19 42.51
N ILE A 60 -5.36 -7.02 42.14
CA ILE A 60 -5.94 -7.56 40.89
C ILE A 60 -5.19 -7.00 39.67
N LEU A 61 -4.96 -5.66 39.63
CA LEU A 61 -4.20 -5.04 38.57
C LEU A 61 -2.76 -5.57 38.47
N LYS A 62 -2.10 -5.80 39.60
CA LYS A 62 -0.74 -6.36 39.66
C LYS A 62 -0.71 -7.80 39.12
N VAL A 63 -1.70 -8.61 39.47
CA VAL A 63 -1.83 -9.99 38.95
C VAL A 63 -2.09 -9.97 37.45
N ILE A 64 -3.06 -9.16 36.98
CA ILE A 64 -3.36 -8.98 35.54
C ILE A 64 -2.11 -8.51 34.79
N TRP A 65 -1.38 -7.51 35.32
CA TRP A 65 -0.16 -6.99 34.73
C TRP A 65 0.95 -8.04 34.63
N SER A 66 1.14 -8.83 35.72
CA SER A 66 2.13 -9.91 35.73
C SER A 66 1.80 -11.01 34.71
N PHE A 67 0.49 -11.34 34.56
CA PHE A 67 0.04 -12.32 33.59
C PHE A 67 0.20 -11.81 32.15
N PHE A 68 -0.20 -10.56 31.93
CA PHE A 68 -0.04 -9.89 30.63
C PHE A 68 1.41 -9.84 30.17
N TRP A 69 2.35 -9.50 31.08
CA TRP A 69 3.77 -9.45 30.77
C TRP A 69 4.33 -10.82 30.37
N ARG A 70 3.96 -11.85 31.11
CA ARG A 70 4.40 -13.23 30.80
C ARG A 70 3.89 -13.72 29.46
N ILE A 71 2.60 -13.49 29.17
CA ILE A 71 2.01 -13.83 27.88
C ILE A 71 2.68 -13.05 26.74
N SER A 72 2.88 -11.75 26.91
CA SER A 72 3.56 -10.92 25.91
C SER A 72 4.99 -11.40 25.65
N PHE A 73 5.70 -11.85 26.67
CA PHE A 73 7.04 -12.42 26.53
C PHE A 73 7.04 -13.74 25.74
N ILE A 74 6.09 -14.63 26.03
CA ILE A 74 5.93 -15.89 25.29
C ILE A 74 5.59 -15.62 23.83
N ILE A 75 4.68 -14.69 23.57
CA ILE A 75 4.32 -14.27 22.20
C ILE A 75 5.53 -13.69 21.48
N PHE A 76 6.30 -12.83 22.14
CA PHE A 76 7.52 -12.25 21.60
C PHE A 76 8.55 -13.31 21.21
N ILE A 77 8.79 -14.30 22.07
CA ILE A 77 9.65 -15.45 21.76
C ILE A 77 9.13 -16.21 20.55
N GLY A 78 7.84 -16.54 20.52
CA GLY A 78 7.22 -17.24 19.38
C GLY A 78 7.37 -16.48 18.05
N ILE A 79 7.16 -15.17 18.07
CA ILE A 79 7.39 -14.30 16.91
C ILE A 79 8.87 -14.34 16.49
N SER A 80 9.79 -14.18 17.44
CA SER A 80 11.24 -14.17 17.16
C SER A 80 11.71 -15.49 16.55
N ILE A 81 11.27 -16.63 17.09
CA ILE A 81 11.60 -17.95 16.54
C ILE A 81 11.06 -18.08 15.11
N THR A 82 9.81 -17.66 14.87
CA THR A 82 9.19 -17.77 13.54
C THR A 82 9.85 -16.85 12.53
N VAL A 83 10.18 -15.63 12.91
CA VAL A 83 10.92 -14.68 12.05
C VAL A 83 12.32 -15.21 11.73
N SER A 84 13.03 -15.77 12.71
CA SER A 84 14.34 -16.39 12.51
C SER A 84 14.26 -17.60 11.58
N TYR A 85 13.24 -18.45 11.73
CA TYR A 85 12.99 -19.57 10.84
C TYR A 85 12.82 -19.11 9.38
N TYR A 86 11.98 -18.10 9.15
CA TYR A 86 11.82 -17.54 7.80
C TYR A 86 13.10 -16.87 7.30
N TYR A 87 13.80 -16.12 8.16
CA TYR A 87 15.05 -15.45 7.79
C TYR A 87 16.11 -16.43 7.28
N LEU A 88 16.30 -17.56 7.98
CA LEU A 88 17.24 -18.61 7.57
C LEU A 88 16.82 -19.32 6.28
N GLY A 89 15.52 -19.42 6.03
CA GLY A 89 14.96 -20.01 4.80
C GLY A 89 14.84 -19.04 3.62
N LEU A 90 15.13 -17.74 3.81
CA LEU A 90 15.08 -16.77 2.72
C LEU A 90 16.20 -17.03 1.71
N LYS A 91 15.82 -17.14 0.44
CA LYS A 91 16.77 -17.23 -0.68
C LYS A 91 17.56 -15.93 -0.83
N GLU A 92 18.66 -16.02 -1.55
CA GLU A 92 19.44 -14.85 -1.94
C GLU A 92 18.63 -13.94 -2.88
N PHE A 93 19.01 -12.66 -2.95
CA PHE A 93 18.27 -11.62 -3.68
C PHE A 93 18.09 -11.98 -5.16
N ASP A 94 19.16 -12.41 -5.83
CA ASP A 94 19.15 -12.78 -7.25
C ASP A 94 18.20 -13.95 -7.53
N ASN A 95 18.22 -14.98 -6.69
CA ASN A 95 17.29 -16.11 -6.79
C ASN A 95 15.83 -15.69 -6.61
N LEU A 96 15.55 -14.64 -5.81
CA LEU A 96 14.21 -14.11 -5.67
C LEU A 96 13.76 -13.31 -6.90
N LEU A 97 14.67 -12.74 -7.67
CA LEU A 97 14.37 -12.10 -8.95
C LEU A 97 14.16 -13.14 -10.05
N ASP A 98 15.06 -14.12 -10.15
CA ASP A 98 15.15 -15.04 -11.29
C ASP A 98 14.24 -16.27 -11.17
N GLU A 99 13.75 -16.62 -9.99
CA GLU A 99 13.00 -17.87 -9.74
C GLU A 99 11.77 -18.09 -10.66
N ARG A 100 11.37 -17.07 -11.41
CA ARG A 100 10.27 -17.13 -12.38
C ARG A 100 10.62 -16.51 -13.73
N SER A 101 11.89 -16.30 -14.00
CA SER A 101 12.33 -15.84 -15.32
C SER A 101 12.24 -16.99 -16.33
N ARG A 102 10.99 -17.35 -16.69
CA ARG A 102 10.80 -18.08 -17.96
C ARG A 102 11.16 -17.12 -19.07
N GLY A 103 12.03 -17.55 -19.97
CA GLY A 103 12.41 -16.78 -21.12
C GLY A 103 11.19 -16.19 -21.83
N SER A 104 11.31 -15.00 -22.32
CA SER A 104 10.30 -14.39 -23.17
C SER A 104 10.77 -14.43 -24.62
N VAL A 105 9.86 -14.77 -25.51
CA VAL A 105 10.07 -14.73 -26.96
C VAL A 105 9.53 -13.43 -27.49
N THR A 106 10.40 -12.59 -28.01
CA THR A 106 10.03 -11.33 -28.68
C THR A 106 9.90 -11.60 -30.17
N LEU A 107 8.75 -11.30 -30.72
CA LEU A 107 8.48 -11.45 -32.14
C LEU A 107 8.67 -10.10 -32.84
N GLN A 108 9.53 -10.06 -33.86
CA GLN A 108 9.83 -8.90 -34.67
C GLN A 108 9.48 -9.18 -36.12
N ASN A 109 9.12 -8.15 -36.88
CA ASN A 109 8.96 -8.25 -38.32
C ASN A 109 10.32 -8.21 -39.04
N ASN A 110 10.34 -8.36 -40.35
CA ASN A 110 11.56 -8.32 -41.16
C ASN A 110 12.33 -6.99 -41.08
N ALA A 111 11.67 -5.91 -40.65
CA ALA A 111 12.30 -4.60 -40.42
C ALA A 111 12.86 -4.45 -39.00
N GLY A 112 12.82 -5.51 -38.17
CA GLY A 112 13.24 -5.47 -36.78
C GLY A 112 12.22 -4.80 -35.85
N GLU A 113 11.04 -4.44 -36.35
CA GLU A 113 10.02 -3.81 -35.53
C GLU A 113 9.30 -4.85 -34.67
N PHE A 114 9.17 -4.53 -33.41
CA PHE A 114 8.48 -5.36 -32.41
C PHE A 114 6.97 -5.42 -32.72
N PHE A 115 6.39 -6.61 -32.81
CA PHE A 115 4.94 -6.73 -33.00
C PHE A 115 4.23 -7.61 -31.95
N ALA A 116 4.92 -8.52 -31.30
CA ALA A 116 4.35 -9.29 -30.20
C ALA A 116 5.46 -9.91 -29.32
N TRP A 117 5.09 -10.32 -28.10
CA TRP A 117 5.93 -11.15 -27.26
C TRP A 117 5.06 -12.19 -26.53
N ARG A 118 5.69 -13.26 -26.13
CA ARG A 118 5.13 -14.32 -25.31
C ARG A 118 6.13 -14.69 -24.22
N GLY A 119 5.63 -14.96 -23.02
CA GLY A 119 6.43 -15.25 -21.84
C GLY A 119 6.12 -14.29 -20.70
N ASP A 120 6.67 -14.59 -19.53
CA ASP A 120 6.30 -13.90 -18.29
C ASP A 120 7.21 -12.69 -17.99
N ASN A 121 8.39 -12.59 -18.62
CA ASN A 121 9.35 -11.53 -18.32
C ASN A 121 9.91 -10.87 -19.58
N PHE A 122 10.15 -9.57 -19.51
CA PHE A 122 11.11 -8.86 -20.36
C PHE A 122 12.52 -9.09 -19.79
N SER A 123 13.50 -9.17 -20.67
CA SER A 123 14.89 -9.57 -20.37
C SER A 123 15.66 -8.64 -19.43
N GLU A 124 15.09 -7.54 -18.97
CA GLU A 124 15.78 -6.60 -18.10
C GLU A 124 15.07 -6.42 -16.76
N ASN A 125 15.74 -6.80 -15.68
CA ASN A 125 15.28 -6.54 -14.32
C ASN A 125 15.43 -5.03 -14.00
N LEU A 126 14.33 -4.42 -13.59
CA LEU A 126 14.35 -3.07 -13.04
C LEU A 126 14.92 -3.08 -11.63
N THR A 127 15.62 -2.03 -11.27
CA THR A 127 15.97 -1.75 -9.86
C THR A 127 15.19 -0.55 -9.36
N SER A 128 15.07 -0.38 -8.05
CA SER A 128 14.43 0.80 -7.46
C SER A 128 15.13 2.11 -7.84
N ASN A 129 16.38 2.03 -8.31
CA ASN A 129 17.20 3.18 -8.68
C ASN A 129 17.16 3.52 -10.18
N ASN A 130 16.87 2.52 -11.05
CA ASN A 130 16.80 2.75 -12.50
C ASN A 130 15.38 2.90 -13.06
N ILE A 131 14.35 2.62 -12.27
CA ILE A 131 12.97 2.86 -12.64
C ILE A 131 12.66 4.38 -12.70
N SER A 132 11.73 4.79 -13.56
CA SER A 132 11.26 6.19 -13.60
C SER A 132 10.87 6.68 -12.18
N PRO A 133 11.38 7.84 -11.75
CA PRO A 133 10.98 8.44 -10.46
C PRO A 133 9.47 8.65 -10.35
N HIS A 134 8.79 8.97 -11.45
CA HIS A 134 7.34 9.10 -11.49
C HIS A 134 6.64 7.77 -11.20
N LEU A 135 7.18 6.66 -11.73
CA LEU A 135 6.61 5.33 -11.51
C LEU A 135 6.87 4.85 -10.08
N LYS A 136 8.08 5.02 -9.56
CA LYS A 136 8.40 4.74 -8.15
C LYS A 136 7.42 5.48 -7.22
N ASN A 137 7.25 6.78 -7.44
CA ASN A 137 6.37 7.63 -6.66
C ASN A 137 4.89 7.25 -6.81
N ALA A 138 4.42 6.88 -8.00
CA ALA A 138 3.06 6.43 -8.23
C ALA A 138 2.75 5.12 -7.48
N VAL A 139 3.68 4.16 -7.48
CA VAL A 139 3.58 2.91 -6.70
C VAL A 139 3.52 3.20 -5.21
N LEU A 140 4.44 4.01 -4.69
CA LEU A 140 4.47 4.40 -3.28
C LEU A 140 3.20 5.15 -2.87
N ALA A 141 2.73 6.10 -3.68
CA ALA A 141 1.52 6.87 -3.40
C ALA A 141 0.27 6.00 -3.32
N THR A 142 0.22 4.96 -4.14
CA THR A 142 -0.96 4.09 -4.27
C THR A 142 -0.99 2.99 -3.23
N GLU A 143 0.15 2.34 -2.99
CA GLU A 143 0.21 1.10 -2.20
C GLU A 143 0.73 1.34 -0.78
N ASP A 144 1.76 2.16 -0.62
CA ASP A 144 2.41 2.33 0.67
C ASP A 144 3.18 3.65 0.78
N ARG A 145 2.47 4.73 1.00
CA ARG A 145 3.05 6.09 1.12
C ARG A 145 4.24 6.16 2.08
N ARG A 146 4.24 5.33 3.11
CA ARG A 146 5.25 5.35 4.19
C ARG A 146 6.18 4.15 4.14
N PHE A 147 6.35 3.55 2.99
CA PHE A 147 7.17 2.36 2.79
C PHE A 147 8.56 2.45 3.45
N TYR A 148 9.24 3.58 3.28
CA TYR A 148 10.56 3.81 3.87
C TYR A 148 10.55 4.16 5.38
N ALA A 149 9.36 4.37 5.98
CA ALA A 149 9.22 4.84 7.36
C ALA A 149 8.71 3.78 8.35
N HIS A 150 8.51 2.54 7.91
CA HIS A 150 8.09 1.44 8.77
C HIS A 150 8.89 0.18 8.47
N PHE A 151 8.86 -0.79 9.40
CA PHE A 151 9.58 -2.06 9.30
C PHE A 151 8.61 -3.20 8.93
N GLY A 152 8.35 -3.36 7.63
CA GLY A 152 7.53 -4.42 7.04
C GLY A 152 6.03 -4.35 7.29
N ILE A 153 5.61 -3.85 8.43
CA ILE A 153 4.22 -3.70 8.86
C ILE A 153 3.94 -2.23 9.20
N SER A 154 2.78 -1.74 8.80
CA SER A 154 2.37 -0.36 9.08
C SER A 154 1.14 -0.31 10.00
N PRO A 155 1.29 -0.25 11.35
CA PRO A 155 0.16 -0.16 12.26
C PRO A 155 -0.75 1.04 11.96
N ARG A 156 -0.16 2.18 11.60
CA ARG A 156 -0.92 3.37 11.17
C ARG A 156 -1.68 3.15 9.85
N GLY A 157 -1.10 2.37 8.92
CA GLY A 157 -1.79 1.98 7.68
C GLY A 157 -3.01 1.11 7.96
N ILE A 158 -2.86 0.13 8.84
CA ILE A 158 -3.95 -0.75 9.29
C ILE A 158 -5.04 0.07 9.98
N ALA A 159 -4.69 0.92 10.93
CA ALA A 159 -5.65 1.77 11.64
C ALA A 159 -6.40 2.71 10.68
N SER A 160 -5.70 3.32 9.72
CA SER A 160 -6.30 4.17 8.69
C SER A 160 -7.27 3.39 7.80
N ALA A 161 -6.91 2.19 7.36
CA ALA A 161 -7.76 1.34 6.55
C ALA A 161 -9.05 0.94 7.30
N VAL A 162 -8.93 0.53 8.57
CA VAL A 162 -10.08 0.22 9.44
C VAL A 162 -10.99 1.44 9.60
N TYR A 163 -10.42 2.61 9.88
CA TYR A 163 -11.19 3.85 10.02
C TYR A 163 -11.98 4.19 8.74
N ILE A 164 -11.32 4.11 7.57
CA ILE A 164 -11.98 4.41 6.28
C ILE A 164 -13.10 3.40 6.02
N ASN A 165 -12.84 2.09 6.23
CA ASN A 165 -13.86 1.06 6.01
C ASN A 165 -15.08 1.27 6.89
N LEU A 166 -14.90 1.58 8.18
CA LEU A 166 -16.00 1.89 9.10
C LEU A 166 -16.76 3.16 8.70
N LYS A 167 -16.04 4.22 8.28
CA LYS A 167 -16.65 5.46 7.80
C LYS A 167 -17.51 5.26 6.55
N GLU A 168 -17.12 4.32 5.70
CA GLU A 168 -17.87 3.94 4.49
C GLU A 168 -18.95 2.87 4.74
N GLY A 169 -19.25 2.55 6.00
CA GLY A 169 -20.27 1.58 6.38
C GLY A 169 -19.90 0.12 6.09
N ARG A 170 -18.61 -0.16 5.86
CA ARG A 170 -18.09 -1.50 5.62
C ARG A 170 -17.56 -2.13 6.90
N GLY A 171 -17.41 -3.45 6.89
CA GLY A 171 -16.74 -4.15 7.99
C GLY A 171 -15.27 -3.69 8.13
N PRO A 172 -14.65 -3.74 9.33
CA PRO A 172 -13.34 -3.17 9.61
C PRO A 172 -12.22 -3.71 8.72
N LEU A 173 -12.35 -4.93 8.23
CA LEU A 173 -11.37 -5.60 7.34
C LEU A 173 -11.85 -5.72 5.89
N SER A 174 -12.97 -5.07 5.52
CA SER A 174 -13.60 -5.16 4.19
C SER A 174 -13.38 -3.89 3.39
N GLY A 175 -12.74 -3.98 2.24
CA GLY A 175 -12.56 -2.87 1.29
C GLY A 175 -11.13 -2.34 1.25
N HIS A 176 -10.80 -1.29 1.99
CA HIS A 176 -9.44 -0.78 2.03
C HIS A 176 -8.53 -1.70 2.84
N GLY A 177 -7.42 -2.13 2.24
CA GLY A 177 -6.40 -2.95 2.89
C GLY A 177 -5.26 -2.09 3.44
N GLY A 178 -4.81 -2.38 4.65
CA GLY A 178 -3.62 -1.77 5.25
C GLY A 178 -2.35 -2.58 5.00
N SER A 179 -2.28 -3.37 3.92
CA SER A 179 -1.10 -4.17 3.61
C SER A 179 0.01 -3.31 3.02
N THR A 180 1.23 -3.51 3.49
CA THR A 180 2.43 -2.81 3.00
C THR A 180 2.98 -3.45 1.71
N ILE A 181 3.86 -2.74 0.99
CA ILE A 181 4.61 -3.30 -0.14
C ILE A 181 5.39 -4.55 0.30
N THR A 182 6.03 -4.54 1.47
CA THR A 182 6.77 -5.70 1.99
C THR A 182 5.86 -6.91 2.21
N GLN A 183 4.65 -6.74 2.75
CA GLN A 183 3.67 -7.83 2.88
C GLN A 183 3.18 -8.33 1.53
N GLN A 184 3.02 -7.44 0.56
CA GLN A 184 2.68 -7.83 -0.82
C GLN A 184 3.83 -8.59 -1.47
N THR A 185 5.08 -8.18 -1.27
CA THR A 185 6.28 -8.90 -1.72
C THR A 185 6.33 -10.31 -1.10
N ALA A 186 6.11 -10.44 0.20
CA ALA A 186 6.02 -11.74 0.87
C ALA A 186 5.00 -12.68 0.20
N LYS A 187 3.86 -12.13 -0.21
CA LYS A 187 2.84 -12.86 -0.97
C LYS A 187 3.29 -13.22 -2.39
N LEU A 188 3.98 -12.31 -3.08
CA LEU A 188 4.46 -12.52 -4.44
C LEU A 188 5.53 -13.63 -4.51
N VAL A 189 6.38 -13.72 -3.48
CA VAL A 189 7.37 -14.81 -3.34
C VAL A 189 6.80 -16.06 -2.65
N CYS A 190 5.46 -16.16 -2.53
CA CYS A 190 4.75 -17.30 -1.96
C CYS A 190 5.24 -17.73 -0.57
N LEU A 191 5.67 -16.79 0.27
CA LEU A 191 6.27 -17.04 1.59
C LEU A 191 7.47 -18.00 1.53
N GLY A 192 8.28 -17.90 0.48
CA GLY A 192 9.48 -18.71 0.28
C GLY A 192 9.25 -20.12 -0.26
N LYS A 193 8.01 -20.50 -0.52
CA LYS A 193 7.72 -21.79 -1.16
C LYS A 193 8.13 -21.75 -2.62
N THR A 194 8.69 -22.84 -3.12
CA THR A 194 9.00 -23.03 -4.55
C THR A 194 7.92 -23.84 -5.22
N PHE A 195 7.73 -23.62 -6.51
CA PHE A 195 6.91 -24.50 -7.33
C PHE A 195 7.66 -25.84 -7.50
N ARG A 196 6.95 -26.95 -7.24
CA ARG A 196 7.43 -28.31 -7.52
C ARG A 196 6.34 -29.04 -8.26
N GLN A 197 6.69 -29.54 -9.44
CA GLN A 197 5.73 -30.23 -10.30
C GLN A 197 5.15 -31.51 -9.65
N SER A 198 5.89 -32.12 -8.70
CA SER A 198 5.41 -33.28 -7.92
C SER A 198 4.36 -32.93 -6.87
N GLU A 199 4.25 -31.66 -6.46
CA GLU A 199 3.35 -31.21 -5.39
C GLU A 199 2.09 -30.49 -5.92
N TRP A 200 2.11 -30.06 -7.19
CA TRP A 200 1.06 -29.23 -7.76
C TRP A 200 0.68 -29.69 -9.17
N GLU A 201 -0.64 -29.78 -9.44
CA GLU A 201 -1.15 -30.11 -10.78
C GLU A 201 -0.71 -29.13 -11.86
N SER A 202 -0.51 -27.86 -11.50
CA SER A 202 -0.05 -26.82 -12.41
C SER A 202 0.51 -25.64 -11.61
N GLU A 203 1.36 -24.84 -12.24
CA GLU A 203 1.85 -23.58 -11.69
C GLU A 203 0.72 -22.61 -11.37
N LYS A 204 -0.35 -22.60 -12.19
CA LYS A 204 -1.54 -21.80 -11.93
C LYS A 204 -2.25 -22.20 -10.64
N ALA A 205 -2.32 -23.49 -10.31
CA ALA A 205 -2.87 -24.00 -9.05
C ALA A 205 -2.00 -23.61 -7.86
N TYR A 206 -0.67 -23.72 -8.00
CA TYR A 206 0.30 -23.24 -7.02
C TYR A 206 0.13 -21.74 -6.75
N GLU A 207 0.11 -20.89 -7.77
CA GLU A 207 -0.11 -19.44 -7.61
C GLU A 207 -1.45 -19.11 -6.96
N ALA A 208 -2.52 -19.81 -7.35
CA ALA A 208 -3.83 -19.63 -6.74
C ALA A 208 -3.79 -19.94 -5.24
N SER A 209 -3.04 -20.97 -4.82
CA SER A 209 -2.84 -21.30 -3.41
C SER A 209 -2.11 -20.19 -2.64
N CYS A 210 -1.09 -19.57 -3.26
CA CYS A 210 -0.35 -18.44 -2.70
C CYS A 210 -1.22 -17.18 -2.53
N ARG A 211 -2.31 -17.09 -3.27
CA ARG A 211 -3.25 -15.95 -3.24
C ARG A 211 -4.46 -16.14 -2.34
N LYS A 212 -4.73 -17.34 -1.81
CA LYS A 212 -5.87 -17.59 -0.92
C LYS A 212 -5.86 -16.59 0.24
N SER A 213 -6.99 -15.92 0.48
CA SER A 213 -7.12 -14.92 1.54
C SER A 213 -7.68 -15.57 2.80
N THR A 214 -6.80 -15.88 3.77
CA THR A 214 -7.18 -16.35 5.11
C THR A 214 -6.47 -15.52 6.17
N VAL A 215 -7.08 -15.38 7.35
CA VAL A 215 -6.48 -14.64 8.47
C VAL A 215 -5.13 -15.28 8.87
N TRP A 216 -5.06 -16.59 8.89
CA TRP A 216 -3.83 -17.32 9.22
C TRP A 216 -2.70 -17.04 8.23
N ARG A 217 -3.03 -17.01 6.93
CA ARG A 217 -2.04 -16.63 5.91
C ARG A 217 -1.60 -15.18 6.06
N LYS A 218 -2.53 -14.28 6.41
CA LYS A 218 -2.20 -12.88 6.65
C LYS A 218 -1.21 -12.68 7.80
N LEU A 219 -1.34 -13.49 8.85
CA LEU A 219 -0.37 -13.51 9.95
C LEU A 219 1.00 -14.01 9.46
N LYS A 220 1.04 -15.10 8.68
CA LYS A 220 2.30 -15.59 8.07
C LYS A 220 2.94 -14.55 7.16
N GLU A 221 2.14 -13.84 6.34
CA GLU A 221 2.64 -12.72 5.52
C GLU A 221 3.32 -11.64 6.35
N ALA A 222 2.73 -11.27 7.49
CA ALA A 222 3.29 -10.26 8.38
C ALA A 222 4.64 -10.72 8.99
N LEU A 223 4.73 -11.97 9.44
CA LEU A 223 5.97 -12.52 10.00
C LEU A 223 7.05 -12.68 8.91
N TYR A 224 6.68 -13.13 7.72
CA TYR A 224 7.59 -13.22 6.58
C TYR A 224 8.06 -11.84 6.10
N ALA A 225 7.18 -10.83 6.15
CA ALA A 225 7.54 -9.45 5.83
C ALA A 225 8.59 -8.90 6.79
N LEU A 226 8.51 -9.22 8.09
CA LEU A 226 9.55 -8.87 9.05
C LEU A 226 10.89 -9.53 8.70
N SER A 227 10.88 -10.79 8.29
CA SER A 227 12.10 -11.50 7.89
C SER A 227 12.73 -10.89 6.63
N LEU A 228 11.91 -10.45 5.66
CA LEU A 228 12.39 -9.71 4.49
C LEU A 228 13.11 -8.42 4.89
N GLU A 229 12.53 -7.65 5.82
CA GLU A 229 13.13 -6.39 6.30
C GLU A 229 14.42 -6.59 7.11
N PHE A 230 14.61 -7.75 7.71
CA PHE A 230 15.87 -8.09 8.36
C PHE A 230 16.96 -8.50 7.36
N LYS A 231 16.59 -9.13 6.24
CA LYS A 231 17.56 -9.64 5.27
C LYS A 231 17.87 -8.65 4.14
N PHE A 232 16.88 -7.87 3.71
CA PHE A 232 16.97 -7.00 2.54
C PHE A 232 16.69 -5.54 2.88
N SER A 233 17.37 -4.64 2.18
CA SER A 233 17.08 -3.21 2.21
C SER A 233 15.70 -2.90 1.61
N LYS A 234 15.18 -1.72 1.89
CA LYS A 234 13.92 -1.24 1.30
C LYS A 234 13.96 -1.21 -0.23
N ASP A 235 15.09 -0.82 -0.81
CA ASP A 235 15.24 -0.75 -2.25
C ASP A 235 15.30 -2.14 -2.89
N GLU A 236 15.89 -3.13 -2.24
CA GLU A 236 15.85 -4.52 -2.70
C GLU A 236 14.43 -5.10 -2.61
N ILE A 237 13.71 -4.85 -1.52
CA ILE A 237 12.31 -5.29 -1.37
C ILE A 237 11.44 -4.66 -2.46
N LEU A 238 11.60 -3.35 -2.72
CA LEU A 238 10.90 -2.66 -3.79
C LEU A 238 11.27 -3.23 -5.16
N THR A 239 12.54 -3.53 -5.38
CA THR A 239 13.04 -4.15 -6.61
C THR A 239 12.37 -5.51 -6.86
N ILE A 240 12.28 -6.38 -5.86
CA ILE A 240 11.54 -7.65 -5.98
C ILE A 240 10.08 -7.39 -6.33
N TYR A 241 9.43 -6.43 -5.66
CA TYR A 241 8.03 -6.08 -5.88
C TYR A 241 7.76 -5.65 -7.33
N ILE A 242 8.53 -4.68 -7.84
CA ILE A 242 8.32 -4.08 -9.16
C ILE A 242 8.57 -5.05 -10.31
N ASN A 243 9.38 -6.09 -10.11
CA ASN A 243 9.65 -7.11 -11.11
C ASN A 243 8.65 -8.29 -11.07
N ARG A 244 7.95 -8.49 -9.94
CA ARG A 244 7.09 -9.69 -9.76
C ARG A 244 5.60 -9.42 -9.82
N VAL A 245 5.16 -8.17 -9.66
CA VAL A 245 3.74 -7.85 -9.58
C VAL A 245 3.05 -8.08 -10.93
N PHE A 246 1.87 -8.71 -10.90
CA PHE A 246 1.05 -8.92 -12.10
C PHE A 246 0.28 -7.64 -12.44
N LEU A 247 0.36 -7.20 -13.69
CA LEU A 247 -0.18 -5.94 -14.18
C LEU A 247 -1.18 -6.10 -15.34
N GLY A 248 -1.74 -7.28 -15.48
CA GLY A 248 -2.76 -7.56 -16.52
C GLY A 248 -2.16 -7.88 -17.90
N ALA A 249 -3.01 -8.35 -18.82
CA ALA A 249 -2.65 -8.72 -20.18
C ALA A 249 -1.39 -9.62 -20.30
N GLY A 250 -1.17 -10.49 -19.33
CA GLY A 250 0.01 -11.36 -19.24
C GLY A 250 1.27 -10.70 -18.71
N ALA A 251 1.29 -9.38 -18.46
CA ALA A 251 2.48 -8.67 -18.03
C ALA A 251 2.76 -8.91 -16.53
N ARG A 252 3.97 -9.38 -16.21
CA ARG A 252 4.55 -9.45 -14.89
C ARG A 252 5.72 -8.49 -14.79
N GLY A 253 5.75 -7.68 -13.73
CA GLY A 253 6.69 -6.59 -13.57
C GLY A 253 6.34 -5.35 -14.40
N PHE A 254 6.87 -4.21 -13.94
CA PHE A 254 6.57 -2.93 -14.55
C PHE A 254 7.24 -2.73 -15.91
N GLU A 255 8.40 -3.34 -16.16
CA GLU A 255 9.04 -3.28 -17.47
C GLU A 255 8.16 -3.95 -18.54
N ALA A 256 7.73 -5.19 -18.27
CA ALA A 256 6.84 -5.91 -19.16
C ALA A 256 5.51 -5.16 -19.42
N ALA A 257 4.95 -4.53 -18.38
CA ALA A 257 3.74 -3.74 -18.50
C ALA A 257 3.95 -2.45 -19.33
N ALA A 258 5.06 -1.72 -19.11
CA ALA A 258 5.38 -0.52 -19.86
C ALA A 258 5.61 -0.82 -21.34
N GLN A 259 6.35 -1.87 -21.63
CA GLN A 259 6.54 -2.35 -23.01
C GLN A 259 5.22 -2.79 -23.62
N ARG A 260 4.41 -3.57 -22.89
CA ARG A 260 3.11 -4.08 -23.37
C ARG A 260 2.13 -2.97 -23.73
N TYR A 261 2.04 -1.93 -22.89
CA TYR A 261 1.03 -0.90 -23.07
C TYR A 261 1.54 0.31 -23.85
N PHE A 262 2.82 0.65 -23.71
CA PHE A 262 3.36 1.91 -24.25
C PHE A 262 4.49 1.71 -25.25
N ALA A 263 4.99 0.47 -25.45
CA ALA A 263 6.15 0.14 -26.29
C ALA A 263 7.39 0.97 -25.88
N LYS A 264 7.60 1.17 -24.58
CA LYS A 264 8.76 1.86 -24.02
C LYS A 264 9.16 1.29 -22.67
N SER A 265 10.40 1.55 -22.27
CA SER A 265 10.91 1.11 -20.96
C SER A 265 10.21 1.85 -19.80
N ALA A 266 9.99 1.12 -18.70
CA ALA A 266 9.52 1.68 -17.44
C ALA A 266 10.48 2.70 -16.82
N LYS A 267 11.73 2.77 -17.29
CA LYS A 267 12.72 3.76 -16.88
C LYS A 267 12.36 5.18 -17.30
N ILE A 268 11.59 5.33 -18.39
CA ILE A 268 11.30 6.62 -19.05
C ILE A 268 9.82 6.97 -19.13
N VAL A 269 8.96 6.24 -18.43
CA VAL A 269 7.52 6.55 -18.40
C VAL A 269 7.27 7.91 -17.74
N ASN A 270 6.36 8.68 -18.34
CA ASN A 270 5.93 9.97 -17.84
C ASN A 270 4.91 9.85 -16.68
N PRO A 271 4.52 10.96 -16.00
CA PRO A 271 3.58 10.90 -14.88
C PRO A 271 2.23 10.25 -15.18
N SER A 272 1.66 10.47 -16.38
CA SER A 272 0.36 9.88 -16.76
C SER A 272 0.46 8.38 -16.98
N GLU A 273 1.52 7.93 -17.64
CA GLU A 273 1.81 6.52 -17.87
C GLU A 273 2.14 5.80 -16.56
N ALA A 274 2.95 6.43 -15.70
CA ALA A 274 3.27 5.93 -14.37
C ALA A 274 2.02 5.74 -13.51
N ALA A 275 1.11 6.71 -13.51
CA ALA A 275 -0.15 6.63 -12.80
C ALA A 275 -1.07 5.53 -13.38
N MET A 276 -1.10 5.35 -14.70
CA MET A 276 -1.86 4.27 -15.33
C MET A 276 -1.31 2.90 -14.93
N LEU A 277 0.01 2.69 -14.97
CA LEU A 277 0.64 1.43 -14.55
C LEU A 277 0.38 1.13 -13.07
N ALA A 278 0.55 2.12 -12.19
CA ALA A 278 0.24 1.96 -10.77
C ALA A 278 -1.26 1.68 -10.53
N GLY A 279 -2.14 2.17 -11.41
CA GLY A 279 -3.58 1.91 -11.39
C GLY A 279 -3.95 0.45 -11.52
N LEU A 280 -3.13 -0.33 -12.22
CA LEU A 280 -3.33 -1.76 -12.43
C LEU A 280 -3.20 -2.58 -11.15
N LEU A 281 -2.42 -2.13 -10.19
CA LEU A 281 -2.16 -2.85 -8.93
C LEU A 281 -3.43 -3.25 -8.17
N LYS A 282 -4.47 -2.41 -8.23
CA LYS A 282 -5.74 -2.66 -7.53
C LYS A 282 -6.53 -3.83 -8.13
N ALA A 283 -6.61 -3.90 -9.45
CA ALA A 283 -7.35 -4.94 -10.18
C ALA A 283 -6.83 -5.01 -11.63
N PRO A 284 -5.74 -5.75 -11.88
CA PRO A 284 -4.99 -5.71 -13.13
C PRO A 284 -5.86 -5.99 -14.38
N THR A 285 -6.70 -7.02 -14.33
CA THR A 285 -7.59 -7.38 -15.45
C THR A 285 -8.66 -6.32 -15.69
N ARG A 286 -9.22 -5.74 -14.60
CA ARG A 286 -10.30 -4.74 -14.70
C ARG A 286 -9.82 -3.40 -15.26
N TYR A 287 -8.61 -3.00 -14.86
CA TYR A 287 -8.02 -1.71 -15.22
C TYR A 287 -7.03 -1.81 -16.38
N ALA A 288 -6.83 -3.00 -16.98
CA ALA A 288 -6.01 -3.14 -18.18
C ALA A 288 -6.49 -2.17 -19.29
N PRO A 289 -5.63 -1.26 -19.79
CA PRO A 289 -6.04 -0.25 -20.74
C PRO A 289 -6.40 -0.87 -22.10
N THR A 290 -5.92 -2.07 -22.42
CA THR A 290 -6.34 -2.87 -23.59
C THR A 290 -7.79 -3.33 -23.50
N ASN A 291 -8.36 -3.48 -22.29
CA ASN A 291 -9.75 -3.87 -22.11
C ASN A 291 -10.67 -2.64 -22.08
N ASN A 292 -10.26 -1.56 -21.44
CA ASN A 292 -11.02 -0.32 -21.37
C ASN A 292 -10.09 0.86 -21.04
N LEU A 293 -9.65 1.58 -22.07
CA LEU A 293 -8.73 2.70 -21.94
C LEU A 293 -9.31 3.82 -21.07
N LYS A 294 -10.59 4.18 -21.25
CA LYS A 294 -11.24 5.24 -20.48
C LYS A 294 -11.22 4.94 -18.98
N ARG A 295 -11.57 3.70 -18.59
CA ARG A 295 -11.52 3.27 -17.17
C ARG A 295 -10.11 3.29 -16.61
N ALA A 296 -9.10 2.93 -17.40
CA ALA A 296 -7.70 3.01 -17.01
C ALA A 296 -7.26 4.47 -16.80
N GLN A 297 -7.65 5.38 -17.67
CA GLN A 297 -7.39 6.82 -17.56
C GLN A 297 -8.10 7.45 -16.36
N GLU A 298 -9.36 7.13 -16.10
CA GLU A 298 -10.08 7.56 -14.89
C GLU A 298 -9.36 7.08 -13.61
N ARG A 299 -8.85 5.84 -13.62
CA ARG A 299 -8.07 5.32 -12.50
C ARG A 299 -6.73 6.03 -12.36
N ALA A 300 -6.06 6.33 -13.46
CA ALA A 300 -4.80 7.09 -13.47
C ALA A 300 -5.00 8.51 -12.93
N ASP A 301 -6.11 9.18 -13.26
CA ASP A 301 -6.43 10.52 -12.74
C ASP A 301 -6.54 10.52 -11.21
N LEU A 302 -7.19 9.51 -10.62
CA LEU A 302 -7.23 9.37 -9.16
C LEU A 302 -5.83 9.23 -8.55
N ILE A 303 -4.91 8.51 -9.22
CA ILE A 303 -3.54 8.32 -8.74
C ILE A 303 -2.72 9.60 -8.89
N ILE A 304 -2.88 10.34 -9.99
CA ILE A 304 -2.28 11.67 -10.16
C ILE A 304 -2.72 12.58 -9.00
N GLY A 305 -3.99 12.54 -8.60
CA GLY A 305 -4.50 13.27 -7.43
C GLY A 305 -3.85 12.82 -6.11
N LEU A 306 -3.60 11.52 -5.94
CA LEU A 306 -2.87 11.01 -4.78
C LEU A 306 -1.42 11.49 -4.78
N MET A 307 -0.72 11.43 -5.91
CA MET A 307 0.66 11.89 -6.05
C MET A 307 0.79 13.40 -5.77
N GLU A 308 -0.16 14.21 -6.27
CA GLU A 308 -0.24 15.65 -5.99
C GLU A 308 -0.46 15.91 -4.50
N SER A 309 -1.45 15.28 -3.88
CA SER A 309 -1.79 15.46 -2.46
C SER A 309 -0.66 15.02 -1.52
N GLN A 310 0.16 14.07 -1.95
CA GLN A 310 1.31 13.55 -1.23
C GLN A 310 2.62 14.27 -1.58
N LYS A 311 2.59 15.29 -2.43
CA LYS A 311 3.73 16.08 -2.88
C LYS A 311 4.77 15.30 -3.70
N PHE A 312 4.36 14.22 -4.35
CA PHE A 312 5.17 13.51 -5.34
C PHE A 312 5.10 14.16 -6.73
N LEU A 313 4.07 14.96 -6.97
CA LEU A 313 3.94 15.84 -8.13
C LEU A 313 3.61 17.26 -7.66
N SER A 314 4.14 18.25 -8.34
CA SER A 314 3.69 19.63 -8.22
C SER A 314 2.29 19.78 -8.84
N LYS A 315 1.59 20.88 -8.50
CA LYS A 315 0.28 21.19 -9.09
C LYS A 315 0.36 21.38 -10.62
N SER A 316 1.45 21.92 -11.12
CA SER A 316 1.69 22.11 -12.56
C SER A 316 1.86 20.78 -13.29
N GLU A 317 2.69 19.87 -12.75
CA GLU A 317 2.90 18.52 -13.29
C GLU A 317 1.61 17.70 -13.26
N ALA A 318 0.87 17.73 -12.15
CA ALA A 318 -0.42 17.03 -12.04
C ALA A 318 -1.45 17.56 -13.05
N LYS A 319 -1.53 18.90 -13.23
CA LYS A 319 -2.40 19.50 -14.23
C LYS A 319 -1.99 19.12 -15.65
N PHE A 320 -0.69 19.10 -15.95
CA PHE A 320 -0.17 18.67 -17.23
C PHE A 320 -0.48 17.20 -17.52
N ALA A 321 -0.25 16.33 -16.53
CA ALA A 321 -0.53 14.90 -16.64
C ALA A 321 -2.02 14.61 -16.91
N ARG A 322 -2.93 15.34 -16.26
CA ARG A 322 -4.39 15.20 -16.50
C ARG A 322 -4.80 15.69 -17.88
N LYS A 323 -4.15 16.74 -18.42
CA LYS A 323 -4.43 17.23 -19.77
C LYS A 323 -3.89 16.29 -20.86
N ASN A 324 -2.85 15.53 -20.55
CA ASN A 324 -2.18 14.60 -21.45
C ASN A 324 -2.28 13.18 -20.90
N PRO A 325 -3.47 12.56 -20.89
CA PRO A 325 -3.65 11.21 -20.34
C PRO A 325 -2.85 10.20 -21.15
N ALA A 326 -2.39 9.14 -20.49
CA ALA A 326 -1.67 8.08 -21.15
C ALA A 326 -2.55 7.38 -22.20
N VAL A 327 -1.96 7.07 -23.33
CA VAL A 327 -2.60 6.35 -24.45
C VAL A 327 -1.79 5.09 -24.77
N LEU A 328 -2.47 4.09 -25.32
CA LEU A 328 -1.81 2.86 -25.76
C LEU A 328 -0.96 3.12 -27.00
N SER A 329 0.16 2.42 -27.09
CA SER A 329 0.92 2.34 -28.35
C SER A 329 0.10 1.73 -29.48
N LYS A 330 0.45 2.03 -30.73
CA LYS A 330 -0.22 1.44 -31.89
C LYS A 330 -0.21 -0.09 -31.85
N ILE A 331 0.89 -0.68 -31.40
CA ILE A 331 1.06 -2.12 -31.24
C ILE A 331 0.12 -2.69 -30.18
N ALA A 332 -0.02 -2.01 -29.05
CA ALA A 332 -0.93 -2.43 -27.97
C ALA A 332 -2.40 -2.34 -28.37
N GLN A 333 -2.75 -1.48 -29.33
CA GLN A 333 -4.10 -1.33 -29.86
C GLN A 333 -4.45 -2.39 -30.92
N SER A 334 -3.46 -2.92 -31.63
CA SER A 334 -3.70 -3.94 -32.65
C SER A 334 -3.95 -5.30 -32.02
N SER A 335 -5.19 -5.77 -32.07
CA SER A 335 -5.56 -7.13 -31.65
C SER A 335 -5.05 -8.21 -32.61
N ALA A 336 -4.67 -7.84 -33.84
CA ALA A 336 -4.26 -8.74 -34.91
C ALA A 336 -2.96 -9.52 -34.58
N GLY A 337 -2.06 -8.99 -33.77
CA GLY A 337 -0.82 -9.68 -33.40
C GLY A 337 -1.02 -10.89 -32.46
N GLY A 338 -2.18 -10.98 -31.77
CA GLY A 338 -2.44 -12.03 -30.77
C GLY A 338 -2.49 -13.44 -31.40
N TYR A 339 -3.36 -13.65 -32.33
CA TYR A 339 -3.54 -14.96 -32.98
C TYR A 339 -2.32 -15.37 -33.80
N PHE A 340 -1.72 -14.44 -34.54
CA PHE A 340 -0.53 -14.72 -35.32
C PHE A 340 0.66 -15.06 -34.40
N ALA A 341 0.86 -14.34 -33.32
CA ALA A 341 1.89 -14.63 -32.35
C ALA A 341 1.66 -15.99 -31.66
N ASP A 342 0.41 -16.35 -31.32
CA ASP A 342 0.07 -17.65 -30.75
C ASP A 342 0.36 -18.78 -31.74
N TRP A 343 0.02 -18.57 -33.02
CA TRP A 343 0.35 -19.52 -34.10
C TRP A 343 1.85 -19.68 -34.27
N VAL A 344 2.62 -18.58 -34.31
CA VAL A 344 4.09 -18.62 -34.38
C VAL A 344 4.64 -19.43 -33.21
N MET A 345 4.23 -19.12 -31.98
CA MET A 345 4.70 -19.84 -30.78
C MET A 345 4.35 -21.33 -30.81
N ALA A 346 3.16 -21.69 -31.27
CA ALA A 346 2.77 -23.09 -31.43
C ALA A 346 3.57 -23.81 -32.52
N SER A 347 4.10 -23.07 -33.50
CA SER A 347 4.91 -23.61 -34.60
C SER A 347 6.41 -23.67 -34.29
N LEU A 348 6.91 -22.87 -33.34
CA LEU A 348 8.35 -22.79 -32.99
C LEU A 348 9.00 -24.15 -32.71
N PRO A 349 8.39 -25.10 -31.97
CA PRO A 349 9.01 -26.41 -31.71
C PRO A 349 9.30 -27.24 -32.95
N LYS A 350 8.69 -26.90 -34.09
CA LYS A 350 8.94 -27.58 -35.40
C LYS A 350 10.23 -27.09 -36.06
N TYR A 351 10.71 -25.90 -35.70
CA TYR A 351 11.82 -25.20 -36.35
C TYR A 351 13.03 -25.00 -35.45
N LEU A 352 12.83 -25.06 -34.13
CA LEU A 352 13.89 -24.86 -33.14
C LEU A 352 14.19 -26.17 -32.44
N THR A 353 15.48 -26.43 -32.22
CA THR A 353 15.95 -27.55 -31.40
C THR A 353 15.75 -27.25 -29.92
N TYR A 354 15.74 -28.29 -29.09
CA TYR A 354 15.55 -28.15 -27.63
C TYR A 354 16.52 -27.13 -26.98
N GLU A 355 17.77 -27.09 -27.47
CA GLU A 355 18.81 -26.16 -27.00
C GLU A 355 18.51 -24.67 -27.32
N THR A 356 17.65 -24.40 -28.27
CA THR A 356 17.26 -23.01 -28.67
C THR A 356 15.95 -22.57 -28.08
N THR A 357 15.24 -23.42 -27.33
CA THR A 357 13.91 -23.12 -26.74
C THR A 357 13.95 -22.93 -25.23
N GLU A 358 15.09 -23.19 -24.56
CA GLU A 358 15.37 -22.81 -23.17
C GLU A 358 16.02 -21.44 -23.11
#